data_ad54ebf42c8cb59e3acd8eedbb958bbc
#
_entry.id   ad54ebf42c8cb59e3acd8eedbb958bbc
#
_cell.length_a   1.000
_cell.length_b   1.000
_cell.length_c   1.000
_cell.angle_alpha   90.00
_cell.angle_beta   90.00
_cell.angle_gamma   90.00
#
_symmetry.space_group_name_H-M   'P 1'
#
loop_
_entity.id
_entity.type
_entity.pdbx_description
1 polymer ?
#
loop_
_entity_poly.entity_id
_entity_poly.type
_entity_poly.pdbx_seq_one_letter_code
_entity_poly.pdbx_strand_id
1 'polypeptide(L)'
;IRTLCAAADKAGVFAWKHLSSVLCYAADRLTEIADDVVTVDNAMKWGYNWELGPFEIWDALGVRETADRLTREGRAVPAVVRALLAVGKTSFYEERAGQRAFFEPAKGGYVTEVEAPKVIHLPWLHKASKVVLSNPGASLLDLGDGVACLEFHTKMNVIGGDQLGMLKQSLEEVSKNFVG
;
A
#
# COMPACT_ATOMS: atom_id res chain seq x y z
N ILE A 1 6.52 -10.46 6.74
CA ILE A 1 6.39 -11.37 5.58
C ILE A 1 7.75 -11.86 5.10
N ARG A 2 8.74 -10.98 4.87
CA ARG A 2 10.09 -11.32 4.37
C ARG A 2 10.79 -12.36 5.27
N THR A 3 10.81 -12.14 6.57
CA THR A 3 11.42 -13.06 7.55
C THR A 3 10.80 -14.44 7.49
N LEU A 4 9.47 -14.53 7.40
CA LEU A 4 8.76 -15.81 7.32
C LEU A 4 9.11 -16.56 6.02
N CYS A 5 9.06 -15.89 4.87
CA CYS A 5 9.38 -16.52 3.57
C CYS A 5 10.86 -16.89 3.43
N ALA A 6 11.76 -16.28 4.20
CA ALA A 6 13.18 -16.59 4.22
C ALA A 6 13.53 -17.77 5.16
N ALA A 7 12.63 -18.15 6.07
CA ALA A 7 12.89 -19.25 7.01
C ALA A 7 13.01 -20.60 6.28
N ALA A 8 13.99 -21.42 6.73
CA ALA A 8 14.26 -22.71 6.12
C ALA A 8 13.42 -23.86 6.71
N ASP A 9 12.60 -23.59 7.70
CA ASP A 9 11.71 -24.55 8.33
C ASP A 9 10.46 -24.84 7.47
N LYS A 10 9.62 -25.79 7.94
CA LYS A 10 8.39 -26.17 7.24
C LYS A 10 7.43 -24.99 7.03
N ALA A 11 7.34 -24.07 8.00
CA ALA A 11 6.46 -22.93 7.95
C ALA A 11 6.93 -21.92 6.88
N GLY A 12 8.22 -21.61 6.83
CA GLY A 12 8.81 -20.74 5.83
C GLY A 12 8.72 -21.30 4.41
N VAL A 13 9.00 -22.61 4.26
CA VAL A 13 8.86 -23.29 2.96
C VAL A 13 7.41 -23.26 2.47
N PHE A 14 6.45 -23.54 3.36
CA PHE A 14 5.02 -23.47 3.02
C PHE A 14 4.60 -22.05 2.64
N ALA A 15 4.94 -21.08 3.48
CA ALA A 15 4.60 -19.66 3.24
C ALA A 15 5.17 -19.17 1.91
N TRP A 16 6.43 -19.48 1.61
CA TRP A 16 7.05 -19.13 0.34
C TRP A 16 6.36 -19.78 -0.85
N LYS A 17 6.14 -21.10 -0.82
CA LYS A 17 5.49 -21.82 -1.92
C LYS A 17 4.08 -21.28 -2.20
N HIS A 18 3.29 -21.09 -1.16
CA HIS A 18 1.93 -20.56 -1.28
C HIS A 18 1.96 -19.14 -1.83
N LEU A 19 2.69 -18.25 -1.17
CA LEU A 19 2.70 -16.83 -1.52
C LEU A 19 3.27 -16.60 -2.92
N SER A 20 4.43 -17.20 -3.24
CA SER A 20 5.03 -17.05 -4.57
C SER A 20 4.14 -17.56 -5.70
N SER A 21 3.30 -18.58 -5.44
CA SER A 21 2.32 -19.06 -6.42
C SER A 21 1.21 -18.04 -6.66
N VAL A 22 0.68 -17.44 -5.59
CA VAL A 22 -0.32 -16.36 -5.68
C VAL A 22 0.25 -15.14 -6.42
N LEU A 23 1.47 -14.74 -6.07
CA LEU A 23 2.14 -13.58 -6.69
C LEU A 23 2.39 -13.80 -8.18
N CYS A 24 2.89 -14.98 -8.57
CA CYS A 24 3.08 -15.32 -9.98
C CYS A 24 1.75 -15.35 -10.74
N TYR A 25 0.71 -15.98 -10.14
CA TYR A 25 -0.62 -16.04 -10.74
C TYR A 25 -1.20 -14.64 -10.99
N ALA A 26 -1.17 -13.76 -9.99
CA ALA A 26 -1.65 -12.38 -10.13
C ALA A 26 -0.89 -11.62 -11.24
N ALA A 27 0.44 -11.78 -11.29
CA ALA A 27 1.29 -11.15 -12.29
C ALA A 27 1.04 -11.68 -13.72
N ASP A 28 0.76 -12.99 -13.85
CA ASP A 28 0.47 -13.61 -15.17
C ASP A 28 -0.94 -13.25 -15.67
N ARG A 29 -1.88 -12.91 -14.78
CA ARG A 29 -3.27 -12.52 -15.13
C ARG A 29 -3.44 -11.01 -15.32
N LEU A 30 -2.44 -10.21 -15.04
CA LEU A 30 -2.54 -8.74 -14.99
C LEU A 30 -3.29 -8.16 -16.20
N THR A 31 -2.90 -8.52 -17.43
CA THR A 31 -3.51 -7.97 -18.64
C THR A 31 -4.84 -8.62 -19.06
N GLU A 32 -5.24 -9.69 -18.37
CA GLU A 32 -6.52 -10.36 -18.63
C GLU A 32 -7.64 -9.84 -17.74
N ILE A 33 -7.31 -9.48 -16.49
CA ILE A 33 -8.31 -9.15 -15.45
C ILE A 33 -8.26 -7.69 -15.00
N ALA A 34 -7.19 -6.97 -15.32
CA ALA A 34 -7.00 -5.59 -14.91
C ALA A 34 -6.00 -4.88 -15.85
N ASP A 35 -6.15 -3.57 -15.99
CA ASP A 35 -5.28 -2.76 -16.83
C ASP A 35 -3.94 -2.42 -16.16
N ASP A 36 -3.90 -2.41 -14.82
CA ASP A 36 -2.73 -2.03 -14.05
C ASP A 36 -2.59 -2.80 -12.71
N VAL A 37 -1.41 -2.69 -12.11
CA VAL A 37 -1.07 -3.35 -10.85
C VAL A 37 -1.86 -2.81 -9.66
N VAL A 38 -2.27 -1.53 -9.69
CA VAL A 38 -3.03 -0.88 -8.62
C VAL A 38 -4.42 -1.49 -8.51
N THR A 39 -5.06 -1.72 -9.66
CA THR A 39 -6.39 -2.33 -9.74
C THR A 39 -6.40 -3.73 -9.14
N VAL A 40 -5.38 -4.56 -9.44
CA VAL A 40 -5.24 -5.91 -8.86
C VAL A 40 -5.02 -5.83 -7.34
N ASP A 41 -4.12 -4.96 -6.89
CA ASP A 41 -3.83 -4.80 -5.46
C ASP A 41 -5.05 -4.31 -4.68
N ASN A 42 -5.76 -3.33 -5.22
CA ASN A 42 -6.98 -2.81 -4.59
C ASN A 42 -8.11 -3.84 -4.55
N ALA A 43 -8.27 -4.66 -5.59
CA ALA A 43 -9.26 -5.75 -5.59
C ALA A 43 -9.01 -6.73 -4.44
N MET A 44 -7.75 -7.09 -4.16
CA MET A 44 -7.40 -7.98 -3.05
C MET A 44 -7.56 -7.29 -1.69
N LYS A 45 -7.16 -6.03 -1.57
CA LYS A 45 -7.31 -5.27 -0.33
C LYS A 45 -8.78 -5.03 0.03
N TRP A 46 -9.59 -4.61 -0.93
CA TRP A 46 -11.00 -4.28 -0.68
C TRP A 46 -11.91 -5.51 -0.67
N GLY A 47 -11.63 -6.50 -1.51
CA GLY A 47 -12.45 -7.71 -1.61
C GLY A 47 -12.17 -8.74 -0.52
N TYR A 48 -10.90 -8.85 -0.08
CA TYR A 48 -10.46 -9.89 0.87
C TYR A 48 -9.82 -9.34 2.15
N ASN A 49 -9.87 -8.02 2.34
CA ASN A 49 -9.30 -7.33 3.49
C ASN A 49 -7.79 -7.61 3.70
N TRP A 50 -7.05 -7.70 2.62
CA TRP A 50 -5.59 -7.82 2.69
C TRP A 50 -4.97 -6.47 3.03
N GLU A 51 -3.92 -6.46 3.85
CA GLU A 51 -3.16 -5.24 4.14
C GLU A 51 -2.32 -4.78 2.95
N LEU A 52 -1.78 -5.74 2.18
CA LEU A 52 -0.98 -5.51 0.99
C LEU A 52 -1.56 -6.32 -0.16
N GLY A 53 -1.66 -5.71 -1.33
CA GLY A 53 -1.99 -6.42 -2.55
C GLY A 53 -0.80 -7.22 -3.11
N PRO A 54 -1.01 -8.08 -4.13
CA PRO A 54 0.03 -8.95 -4.68
C PRO A 54 1.30 -8.20 -5.12
N PHE A 55 1.19 -7.06 -5.78
CA PHE A 55 2.34 -6.29 -6.27
C PHE A 55 3.02 -5.51 -5.14
N GLU A 56 2.27 -5.04 -4.15
CA GLU A 56 2.82 -4.49 -2.91
C GLU A 56 3.61 -5.56 -2.12
N ILE A 57 3.15 -6.83 -2.15
CA ILE A 57 3.87 -7.95 -1.55
C ILE A 57 5.14 -8.28 -2.34
N TRP A 58 5.14 -8.21 -3.69
CA TRP A 58 6.33 -8.31 -4.49
C TRP A 58 7.40 -7.31 -4.03
N ASP A 59 7.02 -6.05 -3.83
CA ASP A 59 7.92 -5.00 -3.34
C ASP A 59 8.38 -5.27 -1.90
N ALA A 60 7.48 -5.69 -1.02
CA ALA A 60 7.80 -6.03 0.36
C ALA A 60 8.79 -7.20 0.47
N LEU A 61 8.74 -8.20 -0.42
CA LEU A 61 9.69 -9.30 -0.49
C LEU A 61 11.01 -8.90 -1.15
N GLY A 62 10.99 -7.93 -2.05
CA GLY A 62 12.04 -7.58 -2.98
C GLY A 62 11.84 -8.27 -4.32
N VAL A 63 11.58 -7.47 -5.36
CA VAL A 63 11.23 -8.00 -6.68
C VAL A 63 12.37 -8.81 -7.29
N ARG A 64 13.60 -8.28 -7.23
CA ARG A 64 14.78 -8.95 -7.77
C ARG A 64 15.08 -10.23 -7.02
N GLU A 65 15.13 -10.18 -5.70
CA GLU A 65 15.41 -11.32 -4.83
C GLU A 65 14.39 -12.45 -5.04
N THR A 66 13.13 -12.08 -5.21
CA THR A 66 12.03 -13.01 -5.49
C THR A 66 12.19 -13.64 -6.87
N ALA A 67 12.48 -12.85 -7.91
CA ALA A 67 12.73 -13.35 -9.27
C ALA A 67 13.93 -14.28 -9.33
N ASP A 68 15.03 -13.94 -8.66
CA ASP A 68 16.23 -14.77 -8.58
C ASP A 68 15.95 -16.10 -7.86
N ARG A 69 15.12 -16.07 -6.82
CA ARG A 69 14.72 -17.31 -6.11
C ARG A 69 13.84 -18.19 -6.99
N LEU A 70 12.85 -17.63 -7.68
CA LEU A 70 12.02 -18.37 -8.63
C LEU A 70 12.89 -19.04 -9.70
N THR A 71 13.84 -18.32 -10.27
CA THR A 71 14.78 -18.85 -11.27
C THR A 71 15.62 -20.01 -10.71
N ARG A 72 16.16 -19.88 -9.51
CA ARG A 72 16.92 -20.97 -8.84
C ARG A 72 16.07 -22.21 -8.57
N GLU A 73 14.76 -22.01 -8.37
CA GLU A 73 13.79 -23.10 -8.19
C GLU A 73 13.28 -23.68 -9.51
N GLY A 74 13.80 -23.23 -10.68
CA GLY A 74 13.37 -23.67 -12.00
C GLY A 74 11.98 -23.18 -12.39
N ARG A 75 11.45 -22.14 -11.74
CA ARG A 75 10.14 -21.56 -11.99
C ARG A 75 10.23 -20.35 -12.93
N ALA A 76 9.24 -20.19 -13.78
CA ALA A 76 9.16 -19.03 -14.66
C ALA A 76 8.94 -17.73 -13.86
N VAL A 77 9.66 -16.68 -14.24
CA VAL A 77 9.43 -15.33 -13.74
C VAL A 77 8.37 -14.67 -14.63
N PRO A 78 7.29 -14.09 -14.07
CA PRO A 78 6.23 -13.43 -14.83
C PRO A 78 6.75 -12.33 -15.78
N ALA A 79 6.04 -12.13 -16.90
CA ALA A 79 6.46 -11.16 -17.93
C ALA A 79 6.58 -9.72 -17.39
N VAL A 80 5.63 -9.27 -16.59
CA VAL A 80 5.63 -7.93 -15.98
C VAL A 80 6.83 -7.72 -15.07
N VAL A 81 7.23 -8.75 -14.30
CA VAL A 81 8.41 -8.72 -13.43
C VAL A 81 9.69 -8.60 -14.26
N ARG A 82 9.79 -9.40 -15.33
CA ARG A 82 10.94 -9.30 -16.26
C ARG A 82 11.02 -7.93 -16.92
N ALA A 83 9.88 -7.38 -17.37
CA ALA A 83 9.82 -6.04 -17.97
C ALA A 83 10.31 -4.95 -17.01
N LEU A 84 9.86 -5.00 -15.74
CA LEU A 84 10.30 -4.08 -14.69
C LEU A 84 11.81 -4.16 -14.46
N LEU A 85 12.34 -5.38 -14.30
CA LEU A 85 13.77 -5.59 -14.07
C LEU A 85 14.63 -5.23 -15.28
N ALA A 86 14.13 -5.41 -16.51
CA ALA A 86 14.84 -5.08 -17.75
C ALA A 86 15.09 -3.57 -17.91
N VAL A 87 14.20 -2.73 -17.38
CA VAL A 87 14.39 -1.26 -17.37
C VAL A 87 15.15 -0.76 -16.14
N GLY A 88 15.77 -1.69 -15.38
CA GLY A 88 16.59 -1.35 -14.21
C GLY A 88 15.79 -0.97 -12.95
N LYS A 89 14.50 -1.23 -12.94
CA LYS A 89 13.63 -0.98 -11.77
C LYS A 89 13.56 -2.20 -10.88
N THR A 90 13.30 -1.98 -9.58
CA THR A 90 13.29 -3.04 -8.56
C THR A 90 12.07 -3.02 -7.66
N SER A 91 11.09 -2.15 -7.97
CA SER A 91 9.84 -2.01 -7.22
C SER A 91 8.70 -1.74 -8.19
N PHE A 92 7.51 -2.25 -7.93
CA PHE A 92 6.31 -1.94 -8.69
C PHE A 92 5.76 -0.55 -8.36
N TYR A 93 6.05 -0.06 -7.15
CA TYR A 93 5.62 1.25 -6.70
C TYR A 93 6.81 2.13 -6.32
N GLU A 94 6.68 3.42 -6.57
CA GLU A 94 7.59 4.43 -6.04
C GLU A 94 6.82 5.68 -5.63
N GLU A 95 7.46 6.53 -4.84
CA GLU A 95 6.93 7.85 -4.49
C GLU A 95 7.61 8.92 -5.33
N ARG A 96 6.81 9.77 -6.00
CA ARG A 96 7.27 10.89 -6.83
C ARG A 96 6.58 12.17 -6.39
N ALA A 97 7.35 13.13 -5.93
CA ALA A 97 6.82 14.43 -5.49
C ALA A 97 5.64 14.31 -4.49
N GLY A 98 5.70 13.34 -3.59
CA GLY A 98 4.65 13.10 -2.60
C GLY A 98 3.43 12.32 -3.12
N GLN A 99 3.43 11.91 -4.40
CA GLN A 99 2.39 11.10 -5.00
C GLN A 99 2.88 9.66 -5.25
N ARG A 100 1.99 8.70 -5.11
CA ARG A 100 2.27 7.31 -5.45
C ARG A 100 2.30 7.15 -6.97
N ALA A 101 3.31 6.42 -7.46
CA ALA A 101 3.43 6.04 -8.86
C ALA A 101 3.62 4.52 -8.96
N PHE A 102 3.11 3.92 -10.01
CA PHE A 102 3.21 2.49 -10.27
C PHE A 102 3.85 2.19 -11.62
N PHE A 103 4.47 1.03 -11.73
CA PHE A 103 5.11 0.60 -12.96
C PHE A 103 4.07 0.21 -14.02
N GLU A 104 4.14 0.87 -15.17
CA GLU A 104 3.31 0.61 -16.35
C GLU A 104 4.17 -0.06 -17.43
N PRO A 105 4.01 -1.37 -17.67
CA PRO A 105 4.86 -2.10 -18.62
C PRO A 105 4.82 -1.54 -20.06
N ALA A 106 3.65 -1.10 -20.51
CA ALA A 106 3.47 -0.55 -21.84
C ALA A 106 4.26 0.74 -22.07
N LYS A 107 4.49 1.51 -21.01
CA LYS A 107 5.27 2.75 -21.02
C LYS A 107 6.74 2.54 -20.65
N GLY A 108 7.09 1.35 -20.17
CA GLY A 108 8.45 1.04 -19.69
C GLY A 108 8.89 1.92 -18.51
N GLY A 109 7.96 2.41 -17.69
CA GLY A 109 8.24 3.35 -16.62
C GLY A 109 7.11 3.51 -15.65
N TYR A 110 7.27 4.46 -14.71
CA TYR A 110 6.23 4.74 -13.71
C TYR A 110 5.24 5.79 -14.19
N VAL A 111 3.98 5.55 -13.83
CA VAL A 111 2.86 6.47 -14.02
C VAL A 111 2.35 6.87 -12.63
N THR A 112 2.13 8.16 -12.42
CA THR A 112 1.54 8.67 -11.18
C THR A 112 0.11 8.16 -11.07
N GLU A 113 -0.25 7.62 -9.91
CA GLU A 113 -1.61 7.23 -9.60
C GLU A 113 -2.50 8.48 -9.58
N VAL A 114 -3.54 8.47 -10.40
CA VAL A 114 -4.49 9.58 -10.46
C VAL A 114 -5.51 9.40 -9.36
N GLU A 115 -5.56 10.38 -8.46
CA GLU A 115 -6.59 10.41 -7.43
C GLU A 115 -7.99 10.52 -8.06
N ALA A 116 -8.92 9.70 -7.60
CA ALA A 116 -10.32 9.93 -7.92
C ALA A 116 -10.76 11.30 -7.34
N PRO A 117 -11.41 12.19 -8.11
CA PRO A 117 -11.63 13.59 -7.73
C PRO A 117 -12.44 13.83 -6.44
N LYS A 118 -12.94 12.77 -5.80
CA LYS A 118 -13.75 12.82 -4.58
C LYS A 118 -13.24 11.90 -3.48
N VAL A 119 -12.00 11.40 -3.62
CA VAL A 119 -11.38 10.50 -2.63
C VAL A 119 -10.20 11.21 -1.97
N ILE A 120 -10.22 11.29 -0.65
CA ILE A 120 -9.12 11.81 0.16
C ILE A 120 -8.41 10.63 0.79
N HIS A 121 -7.11 10.51 0.54
CA HIS A 121 -6.27 9.47 1.12
C HIS A 121 -5.58 10.00 2.38
N LEU A 122 -6.11 9.66 3.57
CA LEU A 122 -5.56 10.12 4.85
C LEU A 122 -4.05 9.84 5.02
N PRO A 123 -3.49 8.68 4.60
CA PRO A 123 -2.05 8.45 4.65
C PRO A 123 -1.19 9.48 3.91
N TRP A 124 -1.72 10.12 2.87
CA TRP A 124 -1.00 11.17 2.16
C TRP A 124 -1.01 12.49 2.93
N LEU A 125 -2.11 12.78 3.63
CA LEU A 125 -2.19 13.97 4.51
C LEU A 125 -1.19 13.86 5.67
N HIS A 126 -0.99 12.67 6.22
CA HIS A 126 0.07 12.43 7.22
C HIS A 126 1.46 12.77 6.67
N LYS A 127 1.77 12.33 5.44
CA LYS A 127 3.05 12.63 4.79
C LYS A 127 3.20 14.10 4.38
N ALA A 128 2.10 14.75 4.01
CA ALA A 128 2.06 16.16 3.62
C ALA A 128 2.08 17.14 4.81
N SER A 129 2.35 16.65 6.03
CA SER A 129 2.37 17.46 7.26
C SER A 129 1.05 18.17 7.55
N LYS A 130 -0.07 17.55 7.19
CA LYS A 130 -1.43 18.03 7.44
C LYS A 130 -2.00 17.57 8.79
N VAL A 131 -1.17 17.02 9.66
CA VAL A 131 -1.54 16.60 11.02
C VAL A 131 -1.57 17.84 11.91
N VAL A 132 -2.73 18.16 12.46
CA VAL A 132 -2.94 19.31 13.37
C VAL A 132 -2.72 18.88 14.82
N LEU A 133 -3.32 17.76 15.23
CA LEU A 133 -3.16 17.14 16.54
C LEU A 133 -2.96 15.64 16.39
N SER A 134 -2.22 15.02 17.29
CA SER A 134 -2.03 13.56 17.29
C SER A 134 -1.77 13.02 18.69
N ASN A 135 -2.30 11.81 18.95
CA ASN A 135 -1.94 10.97 20.07
C ASN A 135 -1.86 9.49 19.64
N PRO A 136 -1.52 8.52 20.51
CA PRO A 136 -1.39 7.12 20.10
C PRO A 136 -2.64 6.49 19.46
N GLY A 137 -3.83 7.01 19.72
CA GLY A 137 -5.08 6.41 19.26
C GLY A 137 -5.85 7.21 18.21
N ALA A 138 -5.50 8.49 17.98
CA ALA A 138 -6.24 9.35 17.06
C ALA A 138 -5.38 10.50 16.53
N SER A 139 -5.75 11.04 15.36
CA SER A 139 -5.15 12.25 14.76
C SER A 139 -6.23 13.18 14.22
N LEU A 140 -6.03 14.49 14.35
CA LEU A 140 -6.82 15.51 13.66
C LEU A 140 -6.05 15.96 12.44
N LEU A 141 -6.64 15.84 11.26
CA LEU A 141 -6.05 16.16 9.97
C LEU A 141 -6.75 17.33 9.31
N ASP A 142 -6.00 18.25 8.70
CA ASP A 142 -6.53 19.30 7.84
C ASP A 142 -6.81 18.74 6.44
N LEU A 143 -8.09 18.63 6.06
CA LEU A 143 -8.52 18.18 4.72
C LEU A 143 -8.43 19.29 3.66
N GLY A 144 -8.18 20.52 4.08
CA GLY A 144 -8.33 21.71 3.24
C GLY A 144 -9.71 22.33 3.36
N ASP A 145 -9.88 23.48 2.72
CA ASP A 145 -11.15 24.25 2.65
C ASP A 145 -11.80 24.55 4.03
N GLY A 146 -10.97 24.56 5.09
CA GLY A 146 -11.43 24.79 6.46
C GLY A 146 -12.11 23.59 7.11
N VAL A 147 -11.96 22.38 6.54
CA VAL A 147 -12.53 21.14 7.07
C VAL A 147 -11.43 20.30 7.73
N ALA A 148 -11.71 19.80 8.94
CA ALA A 148 -10.84 18.87 9.65
C ALA A 148 -11.44 17.46 9.71
N CYS A 149 -10.57 16.46 9.75
CA CYS A 149 -10.94 15.05 9.91
C CYS A 149 -10.34 14.49 11.18
N LEU A 150 -11.16 13.99 12.09
CA LEU A 150 -10.72 13.23 13.25
C LEU A 150 -10.63 11.74 12.86
N GLU A 151 -9.40 11.26 12.65
CA GLU A 151 -9.09 9.87 12.31
C GLU A 151 -8.80 9.06 13.58
N PHE A 152 -9.43 7.88 13.70
CA PHE A 152 -9.10 6.90 14.73
C PHE A 152 -8.24 5.80 14.10
N HIS A 153 -7.12 5.45 14.76
CA HIS A 153 -6.18 4.43 14.27
C HIS A 153 -5.84 3.36 15.33
N THR A 154 -6.74 3.14 16.27
CA THR A 154 -6.67 1.98 17.16
C THR A 154 -7.13 0.72 16.45
N LYS A 155 -6.61 -0.43 16.91
CA LYS A 155 -7.05 -1.73 16.40
C LYS A 155 -8.57 -1.88 16.57
N MET A 156 -9.26 -2.25 15.48
CA MET A 156 -10.72 -2.40 15.41
C MET A 156 -11.50 -1.09 15.68
N ASN A 157 -10.86 0.06 15.58
CA ASN A 157 -11.44 1.37 15.86
C ASN A 157 -12.10 1.46 17.26
N VAL A 158 -11.52 0.78 18.24
CA VAL A 158 -12.03 0.80 19.63
C VAL A 158 -11.88 2.20 20.20
N ILE A 159 -12.97 2.72 20.76
CA ILE A 159 -12.99 4.04 21.42
C ILE A 159 -12.52 3.87 22.87
N GLY A 160 -11.40 4.47 23.20
CA GLY A 160 -10.80 4.49 24.53
C GLY A 160 -10.48 5.90 25.00
N GLY A 161 -9.64 6.02 26.01
CA GLY A 161 -9.26 7.30 26.60
C GLY A 161 -8.58 8.26 25.61
N ASP A 162 -7.74 7.74 24.73
CA ASP A 162 -7.02 8.52 23.71
C ASP A 162 -7.99 9.15 22.70
N GLN A 163 -8.98 8.39 22.22
CA GLN A 163 -9.99 8.88 21.27
C GLN A 163 -10.91 9.93 21.92
N LEU A 164 -11.34 9.69 23.16
CA LEU A 164 -12.17 10.66 23.89
C LEU A 164 -11.40 11.94 24.21
N GLY A 165 -10.12 11.81 24.60
CA GLY A 165 -9.23 12.94 24.82
C GLY A 165 -9.00 13.75 23.55
N MET A 166 -8.75 13.07 22.42
CA MET A 166 -8.56 13.71 21.12
C MET A 166 -9.85 14.39 20.63
N LEU A 167 -11.01 13.74 20.80
CA LEU A 167 -12.30 14.33 20.44
C LEU A 167 -12.51 15.68 21.16
N LYS A 168 -12.22 15.74 22.47
CA LYS A 168 -12.35 16.99 23.23
C LYS A 168 -11.41 18.07 22.70
N GLN A 169 -10.12 17.75 22.47
CA GLN A 169 -9.15 18.69 21.92
C GLN A 169 -9.51 19.14 20.50
N SER A 170 -10.02 18.23 19.69
CA SER A 170 -10.46 18.52 18.31
C SER A 170 -11.62 19.51 18.29
N LEU A 171 -12.59 19.39 19.20
CA LEU A 171 -13.69 20.35 19.29
C LEU A 171 -13.20 21.78 19.61
N GLU A 172 -12.21 21.90 20.49
CA GLU A 172 -11.60 23.19 20.84
C GLU A 172 -10.81 23.77 19.65
N GLU A 173 -10.08 22.93 18.92
CA GLU A 173 -9.26 23.33 17.78
C GLU A 173 -10.13 23.73 16.58
N VAL A 174 -11.12 22.88 16.26
CA VAL A 174 -12.04 23.14 15.13
C VAL A 174 -12.83 24.42 15.35
N SER A 175 -13.32 24.67 16.56
CA SER A 175 -14.06 25.91 16.86
C SER A 175 -13.27 27.19 16.67
N LYS A 176 -11.94 27.13 16.66
CA LYS A 176 -11.05 28.29 16.50
C LYS A 176 -10.51 28.46 15.08
N ASN A 177 -10.20 27.36 14.42
CA ASN A 177 -9.35 27.37 13.23
C ASN A 177 -9.98 26.72 11.99
N PHE A 178 -11.16 26.11 12.10
CA PHE A 178 -11.83 25.41 11.01
C PHE A 178 -13.30 25.84 10.91
N VAL A 179 -13.92 25.48 9.78
CA VAL A 179 -15.35 25.69 9.56
C VAL A 179 -16.15 24.48 10.06
N GLY A 180 -15.52 23.29 10.01
CA GLY A 180 -16.14 22.03 10.43
C GLY A 180 -15.18 20.85 10.41
#